data_0be9d03e97302d73b1eedb421eacc416
#
_entry.id   0be9d03e97302d73b1eedb421eacc416
#
_cell.length_a   1.000
_cell.length_b   1.000
_cell.length_c   1.000
_cell.angle_alpha   90.00
_cell.angle_beta   90.00
_cell.angle_gamma   90.00
#
_symmetry.space_group_name_H-M   'P 1'
#
loop_
_entity.id
_entity.type
_entity.pdbx_description
1 polymer ?
#
loop_
_entity_poly.entity_id
_entity_poly.type
_entity_poly.pdbx_seq_one_letter_code
_entity_poly.pdbx_strand_id
1 'polypeptide(L)'
;MTERDDYWLNDEELASFMSLMSVNIRLTNILDAQLRDDAGLSFFEYTVLSRLSEAENREMRMRDLAITANGSLSRLSQVVTRLEKQGWVVRQPCPTDGRTTMAQLTDSGWDKVVETAPGHAKQARKSVMDNLTRTQIRQVLQINQRIIKAIENDERYGGRY
;
A
#
# COMPACT_ATOMS: atom_id res chain seq x y z
N MET A 1 1.57 -23.97 36.43
CA MET A 1 1.70 -23.27 35.13
C MET A 1 0.28 -22.95 34.72
N THR A 2 -0.12 -21.72 34.90
CA THR A 2 -1.51 -21.27 34.69
C THR A 2 -1.67 -20.81 33.25
N GLU A 3 -2.80 -21.11 32.61
CA GLU A 3 -3.22 -20.71 31.23
C GLU A 3 -3.06 -19.22 30.90
N ARG A 4 -2.54 -18.41 31.78
CA ARG A 4 -2.28 -16.98 31.61
C ARG A 4 -0.98 -16.66 30.88
N ASP A 5 -0.04 -17.58 30.80
CA ASP A 5 1.30 -17.32 30.23
C ASP A 5 1.33 -17.43 28.70
N ASP A 6 0.36 -18.12 28.08
CA ASP A 6 0.31 -18.34 26.63
C ASP A 6 -0.21 -17.11 25.81
N TYR A 7 -0.76 -16.09 26.45
CA TYR A 7 -1.31 -14.93 25.76
C TYR A 7 -0.37 -13.72 25.70
N TRP A 8 0.69 -13.73 26.48
CA TRP A 8 1.61 -12.61 26.56
C TRP A 8 2.86 -12.86 25.74
N LEU A 9 3.27 -11.80 25.01
CA LEU A 9 4.57 -11.79 24.35
C LEU A 9 5.67 -11.81 25.40
N ASN A 10 6.72 -12.60 25.19
CA ASN A 10 7.95 -12.46 25.98
C ASN A 10 8.69 -11.15 25.63
N ASP A 11 9.74 -10.82 26.38
CA ASP A 11 10.46 -9.54 26.22
C ASP A 11 11.03 -9.35 24.81
N GLU A 12 11.55 -10.41 24.19
CA GLU A 12 12.10 -10.36 22.83
C GLU A 12 10.99 -10.18 21.78
N GLU A 13 9.90 -10.92 21.89
CA GLU A 13 8.72 -10.80 21.03
C GLU A 13 8.09 -9.42 21.14
N LEU A 14 7.95 -8.89 22.37
CA LEU A 14 7.43 -7.56 22.61
C LEU A 14 8.31 -6.48 21.97
N ALA A 15 9.63 -6.58 22.16
CA ALA A 15 10.58 -5.64 21.57
C ALA A 15 10.53 -5.69 20.04
N SER A 16 10.45 -6.88 19.46
CA SER A 16 10.33 -7.09 18.01
C SER A 16 9.03 -6.50 17.46
N PHE A 17 7.90 -6.77 18.12
CA PHE A 17 6.59 -6.23 17.73
C PHE A 17 6.56 -4.69 17.80
N MET A 18 7.03 -4.11 18.89
CA MET A 18 7.09 -2.65 19.05
C MET A 18 8.01 -2.00 18.02
N SER A 19 9.13 -2.63 17.69
CA SER A 19 10.03 -2.19 16.62
C SER A 19 9.34 -2.20 15.26
N LEU A 20 8.64 -3.28 14.91
CA LEU A 20 7.87 -3.40 13.67
C LEU A 20 6.80 -2.30 13.57
N MET A 21 6.04 -2.07 14.65
CA MET A 21 5.02 -1.01 14.69
C MET A 21 5.65 0.39 14.53
N SER A 22 6.79 0.63 15.18
CA SER A 22 7.51 1.89 15.06
C SER A 22 8.01 2.15 13.63
N VAL A 23 8.57 1.14 12.97
CA VAL A 23 8.97 1.23 11.56
C VAL A 23 7.78 1.54 10.67
N ASN A 24 6.67 0.83 10.82
CA ASN A 24 5.46 1.01 10.03
C ASN A 24 4.95 2.46 10.10
N ILE A 25 4.81 3.00 11.29
CA ILE A 25 4.32 4.36 11.51
C ILE A 25 5.29 5.40 10.93
N ARG A 26 6.57 5.29 11.27
CA ARG A 26 7.58 6.28 10.86
C ARG A 26 7.83 6.28 9.37
N LEU A 27 7.91 5.09 8.76
CA LEU A 27 8.14 4.94 7.32
C LEU A 27 6.98 5.52 6.52
N THR A 28 5.74 5.19 6.90
CA THR A 28 4.54 5.74 6.24
C THR A 28 4.52 7.27 6.32
N ASN A 29 4.84 7.85 7.49
CA ASN A 29 4.87 9.31 7.66
C ASN A 29 5.94 9.98 6.80
N ILE A 30 7.13 9.42 6.71
CA ILE A 30 8.23 9.97 5.89
C ILE A 30 7.89 9.90 4.39
N LEU A 31 7.32 8.78 3.93
CA LEU A 31 6.92 8.60 2.54
C LEU A 31 5.73 9.51 2.17
N ASP A 32 4.76 9.68 3.07
CA ASP A 32 3.63 10.61 2.85
C ASP A 32 4.11 12.07 2.80
N ALA A 33 5.00 12.48 3.70
CA ALA A 33 5.58 13.82 3.68
C ALA A 33 6.35 14.09 2.38
N GLN A 34 7.25 13.17 1.98
CA GLN A 34 7.98 13.32 0.72
C GLN A 34 7.05 13.44 -0.49
N LEU A 35 6.02 12.59 -0.58
CA LEU A 35 5.09 12.62 -1.71
C LEU A 35 4.23 13.91 -1.75
N ARG A 36 3.85 14.43 -0.58
CA ARG A 36 3.15 15.72 -0.51
C ARG A 36 4.02 16.87 -0.95
N ASP A 37 5.26 16.90 -0.50
CA ASP A 37 6.20 17.98 -0.79
C ASP A 37 6.64 17.99 -2.26
N ASP A 38 6.93 16.81 -2.82
CA ASP A 38 7.50 16.67 -4.16
C ASP A 38 6.44 16.60 -5.27
N ALA A 39 5.26 16.01 -4.97
CA ALA A 39 4.26 15.66 -5.99
C ALA A 39 2.83 16.13 -5.69
N GLY A 40 2.57 16.69 -4.51
CA GLY A 40 1.21 17.05 -4.07
C GLY A 40 0.28 15.86 -3.81
N LEU A 41 0.84 14.66 -3.61
CA LEU A 41 0.11 13.42 -3.43
C LEU A 41 0.26 12.91 -1.99
N SER A 42 -0.79 12.35 -1.40
CA SER A 42 -0.63 11.51 -0.23
C SER A 42 -0.04 10.16 -0.62
N PHE A 43 0.56 9.45 0.36
CA PHE A 43 1.09 8.09 0.14
C PHE A 43 0.02 7.14 -0.42
N PHE A 44 -1.22 7.23 0.07
CA PHE A 44 -2.30 6.38 -0.42
C PHE A 44 -2.74 6.74 -1.86
N GLU A 45 -2.77 8.02 -2.24
CA GLU A 45 -3.05 8.45 -3.61
C GLU A 45 -1.98 7.94 -4.58
N TYR A 46 -0.71 8.08 -4.22
CA TYR A 46 0.38 7.53 -5.02
C TYR A 46 0.31 6.01 -5.13
N THR A 47 -0.01 5.29 -4.03
CA THR A 47 -0.20 3.85 -4.05
C THR A 47 -1.30 3.44 -5.04
N VAL A 48 -2.43 4.13 -5.05
CA VAL A 48 -3.53 3.87 -6.00
C VAL A 48 -3.09 4.08 -7.45
N LEU A 49 -2.42 5.18 -7.76
CA LEU A 49 -1.89 5.45 -9.11
C LEU A 49 -0.86 4.41 -9.53
N SER A 50 0.07 4.04 -8.64
CA SER A 50 1.09 3.01 -8.89
C SER A 50 0.46 1.64 -9.17
N ARG A 51 -0.55 1.21 -8.39
CA ARG A 51 -1.25 -0.07 -8.66
C ARG A 51 -1.97 -0.08 -10.00
N LEU A 52 -2.60 1.02 -10.38
CA LEU A 52 -3.19 1.15 -11.71
C LEU A 52 -2.14 1.12 -12.82
N SER A 53 -0.99 1.73 -12.61
CA SER A 53 0.09 1.76 -13.61
C SER A 53 0.70 0.38 -13.88
N GLU A 54 0.68 -0.51 -12.90
CA GLU A 54 1.17 -1.90 -12.99
C GLU A 54 0.11 -2.87 -13.54
N ALA A 55 -1.16 -2.48 -13.56
CA ALA A 55 -2.28 -3.32 -14.00
C ALA A 55 -2.33 -3.48 -15.51
N GLU A 56 -2.90 -4.58 -15.96
CA GLU A 56 -3.20 -4.80 -17.39
C GLU A 56 -4.13 -3.69 -17.90
N ASN A 57 -3.81 -3.13 -19.07
CA ASN A 57 -4.49 -1.97 -19.64
C ASN A 57 -4.62 -0.75 -18.71
N ARG A 58 -3.83 -0.71 -17.64
CA ARG A 58 -3.87 0.33 -16.60
C ARG A 58 -5.25 0.49 -15.96
N GLU A 59 -5.99 -0.60 -15.83
CA GLU A 59 -7.33 -0.60 -15.24
C GLU A 59 -7.51 -1.73 -14.22
N MET A 60 -8.38 -1.50 -13.24
CA MET A 60 -8.68 -2.47 -12.20
C MET A 60 -10.10 -2.25 -11.65
N ARG A 61 -10.76 -3.33 -11.21
CA ARG A 61 -12.01 -3.20 -10.47
C ARG A 61 -11.78 -2.44 -9.17
N MET A 62 -12.71 -1.54 -8.80
CA MET A 62 -12.59 -0.74 -7.57
C MET A 62 -12.37 -1.61 -6.32
N ARG A 63 -13.00 -2.77 -6.23
CA ARG A 63 -12.81 -3.70 -5.11
C ARG A 63 -11.39 -4.25 -5.06
N ASP A 64 -10.86 -4.70 -6.19
CA ASP A 64 -9.54 -5.31 -6.28
C ASP A 64 -8.45 -4.25 -6.04
N LEU A 65 -8.67 -3.03 -6.54
CA LEU A 65 -7.79 -1.90 -6.28
C LEU A 65 -7.75 -1.50 -4.80
N ALA A 66 -8.89 -1.57 -4.09
CA ALA A 66 -8.91 -1.31 -2.65
C ALA A 66 -8.07 -2.35 -1.89
N ILE A 67 -8.19 -3.62 -2.24
CA ILE A 67 -7.41 -4.71 -1.64
C ILE A 67 -5.92 -4.51 -1.93
N THR A 68 -5.53 -4.32 -3.18
CA THR A 68 -4.11 -4.20 -3.58
C THR A 68 -3.46 -2.90 -3.08
N ALA A 69 -4.25 -1.85 -2.84
CA ALA A 69 -3.78 -0.61 -2.24
C ALA A 69 -3.80 -0.64 -0.69
N ASN A 70 -4.17 -1.77 -0.07
CA ASN A 70 -4.30 -1.92 1.38
C ASN A 70 -5.24 -0.87 2.01
N GLY A 71 -6.40 -0.66 1.40
CA GLY A 71 -7.39 0.31 1.85
C GLY A 71 -8.82 -0.19 1.80
N SER A 72 -9.72 0.44 2.56
CA SER A 72 -11.14 0.16 2.44
C SER A 72 -11.71 0.72 1.13
N LEU A 73 -12.77 0.08 0.60
CA LEU A 73 -13.47 0.55 -0.61
C LEU A 73 -13.99 1.99 -0.45
N SER A 74 -14.46 2.36 0.75
CA SER A 74 -14.90 3.72 1.06
C SER A 74 -13.76 4.74 0.94
N ARG A 75 -12.59 4.45 1.54
CA ARG A 75 -11.40 5.30 1.42
C ARG A 75 -10.92 5.41 -0.02
N LEU A 76 -10.88 4.28 -0.74
CA LEU A 76 -10.51 4.27 -2.15
C LEU A 76 -11.46 5.13 -2.98
N SER A 77 -12.79 5.00 -2.78
CA SER A 77 -13.77 5.79 -3.53
C SER A 77 -13.57 7.29 -3.37
N GLN A 78 -13.27 7.76 -2.15
CA GLN A 78 -12.95 9.16 -1.89
C GLN A 78 -11.66 9.62 -2.60
N VAL A 79 -10.64 8.78 -2.55
CA VAL A 79 -9.35 9.07 -3.23
C VAL A 79 -9.54 9.10 -4.74
N VAL A 80 -10.18 8.11 -5.33
CA VAL A 80 -10.43 8.09 -6.78
C VAL A 80 -11.23 9.31 -7.22
N THR A 81 -12.20 9.77 -6.43
CA THR A 81 -12.93 11.04 -6.73
C THR A 81 -11.99 12.25 -6.79
N ARG A 82 -10.95 12.31 -5.94
CA ARG A 82 -9.95 13.39 -6.02
C ARG A 82 -9.04 13.24 -7.24
N LEU A 83 -8.60 12.01 -7.53
CA LEU A 83 -7.77 11.73 -8.69
C LEU A 83 -8.49 11.97 -10.02
N GLU A 84 -9.82 11.74 -10.08
CA GLU A 84 -10.67 12.10 -11.22
C GLU A 84 -10.72 13.61 -11.45
N LYS A 85 -10.84 14.41 -10.38
CA LYS A 85 -10.80 15.88 -10.48
C LYS A 85 -9.48 16.41 -11.02
N GLN A 86 -8.39 15.69 -10.83
CA GLN A 86 -7.08 15.99 -11.41
C GLN A 86 -6.91 15.46 -12.83
N GLY A 87 -7.87 14.66 -13.32
CA GLY A 87 -7.79 14.04 -14.65
C GLY A 87 -6.84 12.84 -14.72
N TRP A 88 -6.37 12.31 -13.60
CA TRP A 88 -5.40 11.21 -13.57
C TRP A 88 -6.04 9.81 -13.59
N VAL A 89 -7.28 9.72 -13.20
CA VAL A 89 -8.06 8.47 -13.18
C VAL A 89 -9.44 8.75 -13.75
N VAL A 90 -10.06 7.76 -14.38
CA VAL A 90 -11.48 7.77 -14.78
C VAL A 90 -12.17 6.53 -14.25
N ARG A 91 -13.44 6.67 -13.87
CA ARG A 91 -14.30 5.52 -13.58
C ARG A 91 -15.12 5.17 -14.81
N GLN A 92 -15.29 3.87 -15.02
CA GLN A 92 -16.15 3.35 -16.10
C GLN A 92 -16.88 2.08 -15.66
N PRO A 93 -18.05 1.77 -16.22
CA PRO A 93 -18.70 0.49 -16.00
C PRO A 93 -17.82 -0.65 -16.51
N CYS A 94 -17.80 -1.78 -15.82
CA CYS A 94 -17.12 -2.97 -16.32
C CYS A 94 -17.83 -3.47 -17.58
N PRO A 95 -17.11 -3.74 -18.69
CA PRO A 95 -17.73 -4.19 -19.95
C PRO A 95 -18.51 -5.51 -19.83
N THR A 96 -18.11 -6.37 -18.89
CA THR A 96 -18.71 -7.70 -18.67
C THR A 96 -19.72 -7.75 -17.53
N ASP A 97 -19.75 -6.72 -16.67
CA ASP A 97 -20.67 -6.63 -15.52
C ASP A 97 -20.93 -5.16 -15.18
N GLY A 98 -22.03 -4.63 -15.69
CA GLY A 98 -22.42 -3.24 -15.50
C GLY A 98 -22.68 -2.82 -14.04
N ARG A 99 -22.71 -3.77 -13.08
CA ARG A 99 -22.80 -3.49 -11.63
C ARG A 99 -21.44 -3.21 -11.01
N THR A 100 -20.37 -3.54 -11.73
CA THR A 100 -18.99 -3.37 -11.29
C THR A 100 -18.40 -2.10 -11.90
N THR A 101 -17.75 -1.28 -11.07
CA THR A 101 -17.03 -0.09 -11.50
C THR A 101 -15.54 -0.40 -11.63
N MET A 102 -14.96 -0.02 -12.77
CA MET A 102 -13.53 -0.03 -13.04
C MET A 102 -12.94 1.36 -12.74
N ALA A 103 -11.71 1.40 -12.27
CA ALA A 103 -10.87 2.59 -12.27
C ALA A 103 -9.78 2.39 -13.33
N GLN A 104 -9.55 3.38 -14.19
CA GLN A 104 -8.53 3.36 -15.22
C GLN A 104 -7.62 4.58 -15.07
N LEU A 105 -6.31 4.35 -15.16
CA LEU A 105 -5.32 5.40 -15.19
C LEU A 105 -5.30 6.06 -16.58
N THR A 106 -5.38 7.38 -16.62
CA THR A 106 -5.27 8.14 -17.86
C THR A 106 -3.80 8.30 -18.28
N ASP A 107 -3.53 8.82 -19.49
CA ASP A 107 -2.16 9.13 -19.90
C ASP A 107 -1.54 10.21 -19.01
N SER A 108 -2.31 11.23 -18.62
CA SER A 108 -1.83 12.24 -17.65
C SER A 108 -1.57 11.65 -16.26
N GLY A 109 -2.35 10.65 -15.85
CA GLY A 109 -2.10 9.88 -14.62
C GLY A 109 -0.83 9.05 -14.72
N TRP A 110 -0.57 8.43 -15.87
CA TRP A 110 0.69 7.73 -16.14
C TRP A 110 1.89 8.67 -16.07
N ASP A 111 1.82 9.82 -16.71
CA ASP A 111 2.88 10.83 -16.67
C ASP A 111 3.15 11.28 -15.23
N LYS A 112 2.09 11.45 -14.42
CA LYS A 112 2.22 11.76 -12.98
C LYS A 112 2.93 10.67 -12.20
N VAL A 113 2.67 9.40 -12.48
CA VAL A 113 3.40 8.26 -11.86
C VAL A 113 4.88 8.30 -12.26
N VAL A 114 5.17 8.45 -13.55
CA VAL A 114 6.55 8.46 -14.08
C VAL A 114 7.36 9.63 -13.50
N GLU A 115 6.77 10.80 -13.37
CA GLU A 115 7.39 11.98 -12.74
C GLU A 115 7.70 11.72 -11.25
N THR A 116 6.78 11.09 -10.53
CA THR A 116 6.85 10.94 -9.06
C THR A 116 7.75 9.76 -8.63
N ALA A 117 7.79 8.68 -9.41
CA ALA A 117 8.45 7.44 -9.04
C ALA A 117 9.94 7.57 -8.67
N PRO A 118 10.79 8.36 -9.37
CA PRO A 118 12.20 8.46 -9.02
C PRO A 118 12.44 9.04 -7.62
N GLY A 119 11.72 10.11 -7.26
CA GLY A 119 11.81 10.74 -5.93
C GLY A 119 11.37 9.79 -4.83
N HIS A 120 10.25 9.11 -5.04
CA HIS A 120 9.72 8.13 -4.10
C HIS A 120 10.66 6.92 -3.92
N ALA A 121 11.20 6.37 -4.99
CA ALA A 121 12.16 5.27 -4.93
C ALA A 121 13.45 5.68 -4.19
N LYS A 122 13.96 6.89 -4.42
CA LYS A 122 15.11 7.46 -3.70
C LYS A 122 14.83 7.56 -2.21
N GLN A 123 13.65 8.04 -1.80
CA GLN A 123 13.28 8.12 -0.40
C GLN A 123 13.14 6.74 0.24
N ALA A 124 12.51 5.78 -0.43
CA ALA A 124 12.40 4.41 0.04
C ALA A 124 13.78 3.75 0.23
N ARG A 125 14.70 3.93 -0.73
CA ARG A 125 16.08 3.45 -0.60
C ARG A 125 16.76 4.03 0.63
N LYS A 126 16.78 5.37 0.75
CA LYS A 126 17.42 6.08 1.87
C LYS A 126 16.86 5.65 3.23
N SER A 127 15.55 5.48 3.31
CA SER A 127 14.88 5.15 4.58
C SER A 127 15.06 3.67 4.98
N VAL A 128 15.16 2.75 4.03
CA VAL A 128 15.16 1.31 4.31
C VAL A 128 16.35 0.60 3.67
N MET A 129 16.44 0.58 2.33
CA MET A 129 17.31 -0.36 1.62
C MET A 129 18.78 -0.09 1.81
N ASP A 130 19.19 1.18 1.86
CA ASP A 130 20.59 1.58 2.03
C ASP A 130 21.13 1.30 3.46
N ASN A 131 20.24 0.99 4.40
CA ASN A 131 20.57 0.62 5.78
C ASN A 131 20.67 -0.90 5.99
N LEU A 132 20.50 -1.70 4.95
CA LEU A 132 20.42 -3.16 5.02
C LEU A 132 21.42 -3.82 4.07
N THR A 133 22.02 -4.90 4.53
CA THR A 133 22.78 -5.79 3.66
C THR A 133 21.86 -6.56 2.71
N ARG A 134 22.40 -7.12 1.62
CA ARG A 134 21.60 -7.97 0.69
C ARG A 134 20.92 -9.16 1.38
N THR A 135 21.57 -9.74 2.38
CA THR A 135 21.00 -10.84 3.17
C THR A 135 19.83 -10.37 4.01
N GLN A 136 19.96 -9.22 4.68
CA GLN A 136 18.89 -8.63 5.48
C GLN A 136 17.68 -8.23 4.61
N ILE A 137 17.89 -7.69 3.41
CA ILE A 137 16.79 -7.38 2.47
C ILE A 137 15.99 -8.65 2.15
N ARG A 138 16.65 -9.80 1.88
CA ARG A 138 15.97 -11.08 1.65
C ARG A 138 15.22 -11.57 2.89
N GLN A 139 15.81 -11.42 4.07
CA GLN A 139 15.18 -11.81 5.34
C GLN A 139 13.93 -10.95 5.62
N VAL A 140 14.00 -9.64 5.43
CA VAL A 140 12.83 -8.73 5.56
C VAL A 140 11.71 -9.14 4.60
N LEU A 141 12.04 -9.44 3.34
CA LEU A 141 11.04 -9.93 2.38
C LEU A 141 10.35 -11.20 2.88
N GLN A 142 11.12 -12.21 3.29
CA GLN A 142 10.59 -13.49 3.77
C GLN A 142 9.75 -13.34 5.04
N ILE A 143 10.20 -12.52 5.99
CA ILE A 143 9.48 -12.27 7.25
C ILE A 143 8.16 -11.56 6.95
N ASN A 144 8.17 -10.49 6.16
CA ASN A 144 6.97 -9.75 5.82
C ASN A 144 5.96 -10.61 5.07
N GLN A 145 6.38 -11.45 4.13
CA GLN A 145 5.49 -12.37 3.42
C GLN A 145 4.79 -13.36 4.35
N ARG A 146 5.50 -13.87 5.37
CA ARG A 146 4.88 -14.76 6.39
C ARG A 146 3.84 -14.03 7.23
N ILE A 147 4.16 -12.80 7.65
CA ILE A 147 3.24 -11.98 8.46
C ILE A 147 2.01 -11.62 7.65
N ILE A 148 2.16 -11.16 6.41
CA ILE A 148 1.05 -10.81 5.51
C ILE A 148 0.14 -12.02 5.32
N LYS A 149 0.70 -13.20 5.00
CA LYS A 149 -0.08 -14.43 4.82
C LYS A 149 -0.85 -14.83 6.09
N ALA A 150 -0.28 -14.63 7.27
CA ALA A 150 -0.96 -14.90 8.53
C ALA A 150 -2.14 -13.96 8.76
N ILE A 151 -1.98 -12.66 8.43
CA ILE A 151 -3.05 -11.66 8.53
C ILE A 151 -4.17 -11.95 7.54
N GLU A 152 -3.84 -12.31 6.29
CA GLU A 152 -4.82 -12.63 5.24
C GLU A 152 -5.65 -13.88 5.57
N ASN A 153 -5.06 -14.85 6.28
CA ASN A 153 -5.73 -16.09 6.69
C ASN A 153 -6.55 -15.96 7.99
N ASP A 154 -6.47 -14.82 8.70
CA ASP A 154 -7.30 -14.61 9.89
C ASP A 154 -8.77 -14.39 9.46
N GLU A 155 -9.66 -15.35 9.83
CA GLU A 155 -11.08 -15.34 9.47
C GLU A 155 -11.82 -14.06 9.89
N ARG A 156 -11.33 -13.36 10.91
CA ARG A 156 -11.92 -12.10 11.40
C ARG A 156 -11.57 -10.91 10.55
N TYR A 157 -10.43 -10.96 9.82
CA TYR A 157 -9.86 -9.81 9.12
C TYR A 157 -9.52 -10.12 7.66
N GLY A 158 -9.31 -11.40 7.28
CA GLY A 158 -8.87 -11.88 5.97
C GLY A 158 -9.89 -11.67 4.85
N GLY A 159 -10.65 -10.75 4.78
CA GLY A 159 -11.56 -10.38 3.70
C GLY A 159 -11.92 -8.89 3.71
N ARG A 160 -11.27 -8.12 4.57
CA ARG A 160 -11.55 -6.70 4.76
C ARG A 160 -10.51 -5.77 4.12
N TYR A 161 -9.40 -6.37 3.64
CA TYR A 161 -8.32 -5.67 2.97
C TYR A 161 -8.19 -6.15 1.54
#